data_7871b58ad9284f1ef1d95474bb0b7567
#
_entry.id   7871b58ad9284f1ef1d95474bb0b7567
#
_cell.length_a   1.000
_cell.length_b   1.000
_cell.length_c   1.000
_cell.angle_alpha   90.00
_cell.angle_beta   90.00
_cell.angle_gamma   90.00
#
_symmetry.space_group_name_H-M   'P 1'
#
loop_
_entity.id
_entity.type
_entity.pdbx_description
1 polymer ?
#
loop_
_entity_poly.entity_id
_entity_poly.type
_entity_poly.pdbx_seq_one_letter_code
_entity_poly.pdbx_strand_id
1 'polypeptide(L)'
;MNFTVPTYIQIVQGRTPFDTSLAMLPFNLTVFVTATLIVKFYAKFSPRVIALFAFTVTTAALVWLAIVVTNNWESLPTIIGLIAFGVGQGALVTLVFNVLVTAAPKSLAGDVGSIRGTTQNLASAVGTAVMGAVLVTTLGFGVMNAVEEHPELPKELVAQVDLDNVNFVSNDDLREVLADTTATPDQVAAAVEVNEEQRLRTLKLGFLMLAGLSAIAAIPASRLPKYRPEGVGEDEDDDAAR
;
A
#
# COMPACT_ATOMS: atom_id res chain seq x y z
N MET A 1 -0.59 0.97 1.18
CA MET A 1 -0.37 -0.43 1.58
C MET A 1 -0.34 -0.58 3.10
N ASN A 2 0.56 0.08 3.84
CA ASN A 2 0.67 -0.03 5.32
C ASN A 2 -0.57 0.46 6.10
N PHE A 3 -1.43 1.25 5.50
CA PHE A 3 -2.71 1.66 6.04
C PHE A 3 -3.83 0.77 5.51
N THR A 4 -3.95 0.65 4.19
CA THR A 4 -5.09 0.02 3.52
C THR A 4 -5.28 -1.45 3.88
N VAL A 5 -4.20 -2.24 3.90
CA VAL A 5 -4.28 -3.69 4.16
C VAL A 5 -4.59 -3.99 5.63
N PRO A 6 -3.87 -3.43 6.62
CA PRO A 6 -4.23 -3.64 8.03
C PRO A 6 -5.65 -3.18 8.34
N THR A 7 -6.08 -2.03 7.81
CA THR A 7 -7.45 -1.53 7.99
C THR A 7 -8.48 -2.50 7.41
N TYR A 8 -8.22 -3.04 6.21
CA TYR A 8 -9.10 -4.04 5.61
C TYR A 8 -9.20 -5.30 6.47
N ILE A 9 -8.08 -5.85 6.91
CA ILE A 9 -8.05 -7.09 7.71
C ILE A 9 -8.75 -6.90 9.05
N GLN A 10 -8.51 -5.77 9.74
CA GLN A 10 -9.08 -5.53 11.07
C GLN A 10 -10.54 -5.11 11.00
N ILE A 11 -10.88 -4.16 10.14
CA ILE A 11 -12.24 -3.59 10.11
C ILE A 11 -13.18 -4.48 9.29
N VAL A 12 -12.78 -4.88 8.08
CA VAL A 12 -13.68 -5.65 7.20
C VAL A 12 -13.82 -7.10 7.64
N GLN A 13 -12.69 -7.72 8.02
CA GLN A 13 -12.68 -9.13 8.40
C GLN A 13 -12.81 -9.36 9.91
N GLY A 14 -12.86 -8.31 10.72
CA GLY A 14 -12.98 -8.42 12.19
C GLY A 14 -11.78 -9.13 12.84
N ARG A 15 -10.64 -9.27 12.14
CA ARG A 15 -9.46 -9.96 12.68
C ARG A 15 -8.77 -9.13 13.75
N THR A 16 -8.16 -9.81 14.72
CA THR A 16 -7.42 -9.17 15.78
C THR A 16 -6.16 -8.45 15.23
N PRO A 17 -5.63 -7.44 15.94
CA PRO A 17 -4.35 -6.82 15.60
C PRO A 17 -3.20 -7.82 15.50
N PHE A 18 -3.25 -8.89 16.30
CA PHE A 18 -2.24 -9.96 16.27
C PHE A 18 -2.31 -10.75 14.96
N ASP A 19 -3.50 -11.20 14.55
CA ASP A 19 -3.70 -11.92 13.28
C ASP A 19 -3.32 -11.06 12.07
N THR A 20 -3.65 -9.76 12.13
CA THR A 20 -3.24 -8.78 11.12
C THR A 20 -1.72 -8.68 11.01
N SER A 21 -1.03 -8.64 12.15
CA SER A 21 0.44 -8.58 12.20
C SER A 21 1.05 -9.84 11.61
N LEU A 22 0.46 -10.99 11.88
CA LEU A 22 0.89 -12.28 11.34
C LEU A 22 0.69 -12.36 9.81
N ALA A 23 -0.45 -11.89 9.31
CA ALA A 23 -0.72 -11.80 7.88
C ALA A 23 0.26 -10.86 7.14
N MET A 24 0.72 -9.79 7.81
CA MET A 24 1.69 -8.84 7.27
C MET A 24 3.16 -9.24 7.49
N LEU A 25 3.41 -10.32 8.23
CA LEU A 25 4.77 -10.78 8.55
C LEU A 25 5.63 -11.06 7.29
N PRO A 26 5.15 -11.74 6.24
CA PRO A 26 5.92 -11.98 5.03
C PRO A 26 6.41 -10.68 4.38
N PHE A 27 5.56 -9.66 4.32
CA PHE A 27 5.90 -8.34 3.80
C PHE A 27 6.97 -7.67 4.66
N ASN A 28 6.73 -7.51 5.97
CA ASN A 28 7.64 -6.79 6.87
C ASN A 28 9.02 -7.45 6.97
N LEU A 29 9.06 -8.79 7.05
CA LEU A 29 10.31 -9.55 7.07
C LEU A 29 11.09 -9.35 5.78
N THR A 30 10.39 -9.38 4.63
CA THR A 30 11.04 -9.17 3.34
C THR A 30 11.57 -7.76 3.17
N VAL A 31 10.85 -6.74 3.63
CA VAL A 31 11.35 -5.35 3.67
C VAL A 31 12.66 -5.28 4.45
N PHE A 32 12.69 -5.86 5.65
CA PHE A 32 13.88 -5.87 6.51
C PHE A 32 15.07 -6.58 5.84
N VAL A 33 14.86 -7.78 5.33
CA VAL A 33 15.91 -8.56 4.65
C VAL A 33 16.41 -7.82 3.41
N THR A 34 15.50 -7.30 2.59
CA THR A 34 15.89 -6.59 1.37
C THR A 34 16.63 -5.30 1.68
N ALA A 35 16.16 -4.51 2.66
CA ALA A 35 16.83 -3.28 3.08
C ALA A 35 18.28 -3.55 3.54
N THR A 36 18.51 -4.68 4.21
CA THR A 36 19.85 -5.08 4.66
C THR A 36 20.73 -5.56 3.50
N LEU A 37 20.17 -6.35 2.59
CA LEU A 37 20.92 -6.93 1.49
C LEU A 37 21.24 -5.92 0.38
N ILE A 38 20.32 -5.00 0.09
CA ILE A 38 20.43 -4.06 -1.02
C ILE A 38 21.66 -3.14 -0.86
N VAL A 39 22.11 -2.88 0.36
CA VAL A 39 23.32 -2.07 0.63
C VAL A 39 24.53 -2.64 -0.10
N LYS A 40 24.66 -3.97 -0.19
CA LYS A 40 25.76 -4.63 -0.91
C LYS A 40 25.70 -4.40 -2.42
N PHE A 41 24.52 -4.14 -2.97
CA PHE A 41 24.33 -3.89 -4.39
C PHE A 41 24.64 -2.45 -4.79
N TYR A 42 24.68 -1.51 -3.83
CA TYR A 42 25.07 -0.13 -4.11
C TYR A 42 26.52 -0.03 -4.59
N ALA A 43 27.40 -0.91 -4.16
CA ALA A 43 28.78 -0.98 -4.67
C ALA A 43 28.86 -1.39 -6.15
N LYS A 44 27.82 -2.09 -6.67
CA LYS A 44 27.85 -2.67 -8.03
C LYS A 44 26.94 -1.93 -9.01
N PHE A 45 25.81 -1.39 -8.55
CA PHE A 45 24.77 -0.81 -9.39
C PHE A 45 24.53 0.65 -9.05
N SER A 46 24.29 1.46 -10.08
CA SER A 46 23.94 2.87 -9.87
C SER A 46 22.57 3.02 -9.21
N PRO A 47 22.34 4.12 -8.47
CA PRO A 47 21.05 4.43 -7.85
C PRO A 47 19.87 4.35 -8.83
N ARG A 48 20.09 4.75 -10.08
CA ARG A 48 19.08 4.68 -11.15
C ARG A 48 18.63 3.25 -11.43
N VAL A 49 19.57 2.29 -11.53
CA VAL A 49 19.24 0.88 -11.82
C VAL A 49 18.46 0.28 -10.68
N ILE A 50 18.89 0.55 -9.43
CA ILE A 50 18.20 0.05 -8.22
C ILE A 50 16.81 0.67 -8.12
N ALA A 51 16.64 1.96 -8.41
CA ALA A 51 15.33 2.62 -8.40
C ALA A 51 14.38 2.00 -9.43
N LEU A 52 14.81 1.85 -10.67
CA LEU A 52 13.99 1.27 -11.73
C LEU A 52 13.60 -0.18 -11.42
N PHE A 53 14.54 -0.99 -10.93
CA PHE A 53 14.25 -2.34 -10.46
C PHE A 53 13.20 -2.33 -9.36
N ALA A 54 13.39 -1.50 -8.33
CA ALA A 54 12.50 -1.44 -7.18
C ALA A 54 11.08 -0.99 -7.56
N PHE A 55 10.93 0.06 -8.40
CA PHE A 55 9.62 0.50 -8.88
C PHE A 55 8.97 -0.54 -9.79
N THR A 56 9.72 -1.22 -10.65
CA THR A 56 9.18 -2.29 -11.51
C THR A 56 8.66 -3.45 -10.67
N VAL A 57 9.44 -3.92 -9.69
CA VAL A 57 9.01 -4.99 -8.77
C VAL A 57 7.81 -4.56 -7.95
N THR A 58 7.79 -3.34 -7.42
CA THR A 58 6.65 -2.79 -6.67
C THR A 58 5.39 -2.75 -7.53
N THR A 59 5.49 -2.24 -8.76
CA THR A 59 4.36 -2.17 -9.68
C THR A 59 3.84 -3.56 -10.03
N ALA A 60 4.72 -4.49 -10.39
CA ALA A 60 4.35 -5.86 -10.72
C ALA A 60 3.71 -6.59 -9.54
N ALA A 61 4.24 -6.40 -8.32
CA ALA A 61 3.69 -6.98 -7.10
C ALA A 61 2.29 -6.43 -6.77
N LEU A 62 2.05 -5.14 -6.97
CA LEU A 62 0.74 -4.52 -6.74
C LEU A 62 -0.29 -4.98 -7.77
N VAL A 63 0.10 -5.11 -9.05
CA VAL A 63 -0.77 -5.70 -10.09
C VAL A 63 -1.07 -7.16 -9.78
N TRP A 64 -0.07 -7.93 -9.37
CA TRP A 64 -0.25 -9.31 -8.95
C TRP A 64 -1.23 -9.42 -7.78
N LEU A 65 -1.04 -8.63 -6.72
CA LEU A 65 -1.94 -8.60 -5.57
C LEU A 65 -3.37 -8.20 -5.97
N ALA A 66 -3.54 -7.24 -6.88
CA ALA A 66 -4.86 -6.86 -7.38
C ALA A 66 -5.60 -8.01 -8.06
N ILE A 67 -4.87 -8.96 -8.67
CA ILE A 67 -5.45 -10.13 -9.33
C ILE A 67 -5.75 -11.24 -8.32
N VAL A 68 -4.76 -11.57 -7.46
CA VAL A 68 -4.81 -12.80 -6.65
C VAL A 68 -5.41 -12.63 -5.26
N VAL A 69 -5.46 -11.39 -4.73
CA VAL A 69 -5.95 -11.18 -3.36
C VAL A 69 -7.41 -11.61 -3.22
N THR A 70 -7.65 -12.36 -2.17
CA THR A 70 -8.96 -12.79 -1.71
C THR A 70 -9.05 -12.48 -0.22
N ASN A 71 -10.15 -12.84 0.42
CA ASN A 71 -10.30 -12.73 1.87
C ASN A 71 -9.37 -13.68 2.66
N ASN A 72 -8.67 -14.59 1.97
CA ASN A 72 -7.66 -15.46 2.57
C ASN A 72 -6.24 -14.88 2.35
N TRP A 73 -5.72 -14.18 3.37
CA TRP A 73 -4.38 -13.59 3.36
C TRP A 73 -3.24 -14.60 3.52
N GLU A 74 -3.56 -15.82 3.93
CA GLU A 74 -2.62 -16.92 4.11
C GLU A 74 -2.47 -17.74 2.81
N SER A 75 -3.18 -17.38 1.75
CA SER A 75 -3.05 -18.05 0.46
C SER A 75 -1.65 -17.82 -0.13
N LEU A 76 -1.06 -18.87 -0.67
CA LEU A 76 0.28 -18.82 -1.25
C LEU A 76 0.45 -17.71 -2.31
N PRO A 77 -0.50 -17.48 -3.24
CA PRO A 77 -0.39 -16.37 -4.20
C PRO A 77 -0.33 -15.00 -3.54
N THR A 78 -1.10 -14.78 -2.47
CA THR A 78 -1.09 -13.52 -1.71
C THR A 78 0.24 -13.33 -0.98
N ILE A 79 0.76 -14.38 -0.33
CA ILE A 79 2.07 -14.35 0.34
C ILE A 79 3.18 -14.01 -0.65
N ILE A 80 3.20 -14.63 -1.84
CA ILE A 80 4.17 -14.32 -2.90
C ILE A 80 4.09 -12.84 -3.30
N GLY A 81 2.88 -12.31 -3.47
CA GLY A 81 2.67 -10.89 -3.77
C GLY A 81 3.19 -9.96 -2.67
N LEU A 82 2.94 -10.29 -1.40
CA LEU A 82 3.44 -9.54 -0.24
C LEU A 82 4.96 -9.56 -0.16
N ILE A 83 5.59 -10.71 -0.42
CA ILE A 83 7.05 -10.84 -0.49
C ILE A 83 7.60 -9.99 -1.63
N ALA A 84 7.06 -10.11 -2.84
CA ALA A 84 7.51 -9.33 -3.98
C ALA A 84 7.37 -7.82 -3.73
N PHE A 85 6.26 -7.38 -3.14
CA PHE A 85 6.06 -5.99 -2.73
C PHE A 85 7.08 -5.56 -1.67
N GLY A 86 7.39 -6.42 -0.70
CA GLY A 86 8.41 -6.20 0.33
C GLY A 86 9.82 -6.00 -0.26
N VAL A 87 10.18 -6.76 -1.30
CA VAL A 87 11.45 -6.57 -2.04
C VAL A 87 11.52 -5.16 -2.64
N GLY A 88 10.48 -4.73 -3.34
CA GLY A 88 10.44 -3.39 -3.93
C GLY A 88 10.54 -2.29 -2.88
N GLN A 89 9.75 -2.39 -1.79
CA GLN A 89 9.73 -1.41 -0.72
C GLN A 89 11.04 -1.34 0.06
N GLY A 90 11.64 -2.47 0.41
CA GLY A 90 12.94 -2.52 1.09
C GLY A 90 14.04 -1.86 0.28
N ALA A 91 14.04 -2.09 -1.04
CA ALA A 91 14.99 -1.45 -1.94
C ALA A 91 14.77 0.09 -2.02
N LEU A 92 13.52 0.55 -2.14
CA LEU A 92 13.18 1.98 -2.21
C LEU A 92 13.53 2.74 -0.93
N VAL A 93 13.20 2.20 0.25
CA VAL A 93 13.48 2.84 1.53
C VAL A 93 14.98 3.08 1.71
N THR A 94 15.80 2.08 1.38
CA THR A 94 17.26 2.18 1.48
C THR A 94 17.84 3.10 0.40
N LEU A 95 17.32 3.03 -0.83
CA LEU A 95 17.75 3.89 -1.95
C LEU A 95 17.58 5.36 -1.60
N VAL A 96 16.38 5.77 -1.19
CA VAL A 96 16.07 7.17 -0.88
C VAL A 96 17.03 7.70 0.20
N PHE A 97 17.28 6.91 1.24
CA PHE A 97 18.20 7.30 2.29
C PHE A 97 19.64 7.50 1.76
N ASN A 98 20.14 6.52 1.01
CA ASN A 98 21.51 6.58 0.49
C ASN A 98 21.72 7.75 -0.50
N VAL A 99 20.78 7.94 -1.42
CA VAL A 99 20.87 9.05 -2.39
C VAL A 99 20.88 10.41 -1.69
N LEU A 100 20.00 10.60 -0.69
CA LEU A 100 19.93 11.86 0.04
C LEU A 100 21.20 12.13 0.86
N VAL A 101 21.71 11.11 1.57
CA VAL A 101 22.93 11.27 2.38
C VAL A 101 24.17 11.51 1.51
N THR A 102 24.26 10.83 0.37
CA THR A 102 25.40 11.00 -0.55
C THR A 102 25.35 12.34 -1.30
N ALA A 103 24.18 12.88 -1.56
CA ALA A 103 24.01 14.16 -2.26
C ALA A 103 24.24 15.40 -1.40
N ALA A 104 24.33 15.26 -0.08
CA ALA A 104 24.47 16.37 0.85
C ALA A 104 25.87 16.43 1.47
N PRO A 105 26.44 17.63 1.71
CA PRO A 105 27.64 17.79 2.50
C PRO A 105 27.50 17.18 3.89
N LYS A 106 28.57 16.60 4.43
CA LYS A 106 28.58 15.96 5.76
C LYS A 106 28.09 16.90 6.87
N SER A 107 28.34 18.21 6.75
CA SER A 107 27.87 19.24 7.69
C SER A 107 26.34 19.38 7.74
N LEU A 108 25.61 18.96 6.70
CA LEU A 108 24.16 19.08 6.56
C LEU A 108 23.43 17.74 6.77
N ALA A 109 24.11 16.71 7.24
CA ALA A 109 23.51 15.37 7.40
C ALA A 109 22.28 15.37 8.34
N GLY A 110 22.26 16.22 9.37
CA GLY A 110 21.09 16.40 10.24
C GLY A 110 19.89 17.02 9.52
N ASP A 111 20.15 18.02 8.67
CA ASP A 111 19.10 18.71 7.90
C ASP A 111 18.48 17.77 6.86
N VAL A 112 19.30 16.94 6.22
CA VAL A 112 18.84 15.90 5.28
C VAL A 112 17.88 14.92 5.97
N GLY A 113 18.20 14.49 7.19
CA GLY A 113 17.36 13.62 7.99
C GLY A 113 15.99 14.24 8.29
N SER A 114 15.98 15.52 8.71
CA SER A 114 14.77 16.26 9.04
C SER A 114 13.89 16.53 7.82
N ILE A 115 14.47 16.95 6.69
CA ILE A 115 13.76 17.16 5.42
C ILE A 115 13.14 15.86 4.94
N ARG A 116 13.91 14.75 4.96
CA ARG A 116 13.39 13.43 4.61
C ARG A 116 12.21 13.04 5.47
N GLY A 117 12.34 13.17 6.80
CA GLY A 117 11.28 12.81 7.76
C GLY A 117 10.02 13.63 7.52
N THR A 118 10.14 14.95 7.36
CA THR A 118 9.02 15.84 7.08
C THR A 118 8.35 15.51 5.75
N THR A 119 9.12 15.33 4.69
CA THR A 119 8.59 14.97 3.36
C THR A 119 7.88 13.63 3.38
N GLN A 120 8.45 12.63 4.07
CA GLN A 120 7.83 11.31 4.18
C GLN A 120 6.51 11.35 4.96
N ASN A 121 6.47 12.08 6.07
CA ASN A 121 5.26 12.22 6.88
C ASN A 121 4.17 12.98 6.11
N LEU A 122 4.53 14.06 5.42
CA LEU A 122 3.60 14.82 4.58
C LEU A 122 3.05 13.95 3.44
N ALA A 123 3.93 13.25 2.72
CA ALA A 123 3.53 12.35 1.65
C ALA A 123 2.64 11.20 2.15
N SER A 124 2.94 10.66 3.33
CA SER A 124 2.10 9.64 3.97
C SER A 124 0.72 10.17 4.36
N ALA A 125 0.64 11.36 4.95
CA ALA A 125 -0.61 11.99 5.34
C ALA A 125 -1.49 12.27 4.11
N VAL A 126 -0.93 12.94 3.10
CA VAL A 126 -1.65 13.25 1.86
C VAL A 126 -2.04 11.95 1.13
N GLY A 127 -1.12 10.99 1.01
CA GLY A 127 -1.38 9.72 0.35
C GLY A 127 -2.47 8.90 1.05
N THR A 128 -2.49 8.88 2.38
CA THR A 128 -3.55 8.21 3.16
C THR A 128 -4.89 8.90 2.98
N ALA A 129 -4.92 10.24 3.03
CA ALA A 129 -6.16 11.02 2.86
C ALA A 129 -6.75 10.81 1.44
N VAL A 130 -5.94 10.94 0.41
CA VAL A 130 -6.38 10.72 -0.98
C VAL A 130 -6.84 9.28 -1.19
N MET A 131 -6.06 8.30 -0.75
CA MET A 131 -6.43 6.89 -0.88
C MET A 131 -7.70 6.57 -0.10
N GLY A 132 -7.85 7.09 1.12
CA GLY A 132 -9.05 6.93 1.93
C GLY A 132 -10.28 7.50 1.20
N ALA A 133 -10.21 8.73 0.71
CA ALA A 133 -11.30 9.37 -0.03
C ALA A 133 -11.70 8.57 -1.27
N VAL A 134 -10.72 8.09 -2.05
CA VAL A 134 -10.98 7.28 -3.25
C VAL A 134 -11.62 5.94 -2.89
N LEU A 135 -11.11 5.24 -1.87
CA LEU A 135 -11.67 3.96 -1.43
C LEU A 135 -13.12 4.12 -0.94
N VAL A 136 -13.38 5.15 -0.13
CA VAL A 136 -14.74 5.47 0.36
C VAL A 136 -15.68 5.74 -0.81
N THR A 137 -15.29 6.61 -1.73
CA THR A 137 -16.12 6.96 -2.90
C THR A 137 -16.37 5.74 -3.79
N THR A 138 -15.35 4.93 -4.05
CA THR A 138 -15.48 3.73 -4.88
C THR A 138 -16.39 2.69 -4.23
N LEU A 139 -16.27 2.52 -2.91
CA LEU A 139 -17.12 1.62 -2.16
C LEU A 139 -18.58 2.07 -2.20
N GLY A 140 -18.84 3.36 -1.96
CA GLY A 140 -20.19 3.92 -2.01
C GLY A 140 -20.86 3.69 -3.35
N PHE A 141 -20.18 3.99 -4.46
CA PHE A 141 -20.70 3.69 -5.80
C PHE A 141 -20.88 2.20 -6.04
N GLY A 142 -19.95 1.37 -5.57
CA GLY A 142 -20.03 -0.08 -5.72
C GLY A 142 -21.24 -0.68 -5.00
N VAL A 143 -21.50 -0.24 -3.77
CA VAL A 143 -22.66 -0.68 -2.98
C VAL A 143 -23.96 -0.21 -3.63
N MET A 144 -24.05 1.04 -4.07
CA MET A 144 -25.26 1.55 -4.75
C MET A 144 -25.60 0.76 -6.01
N ASN A 145 -24.61 0.47 -6.85
CA ASN A 145 -24.81 -0.31 -8.07
C ASN A 145 -25.19 -1.77 -7.75
N ALA A 146 -24.55 -2.37 -6.75
CA ALA A 146 -24.86 -3.74 -6.35
C ALA A 146 -26.30 -3.89 -5.81
N VAL A 147 -26.79 -2.88 -5.08
CA VAL A 147 -28.20 -2.86 -4.62
C VAL A 147 -29.16 -2.77 -5.79
N GLU A 148 -28.81 -2.08 -6.87
CA GLU A 148 -29.65 -2.03 -8.08
C GLU A 148 -29.68 -3.38 -8.83
N GLU A 149 -28.60 -4.15 -8.74
CA GLU A 149 -28.47 -5.48 -9.37
C GLU A 149 -29.09 -6.60 -8.53
N HIS A 150 -29.31 -6.38 -7.21
CA HIS A 150 -29.90 -7.35 -6.28
C HIS A 150 -31.33 -6.97 -5.89
N PRO A 151 -32.36 -7.46 -6.62
CA PRO A 151 -33.77 -7.14 -6.34
C PRO A 151 -34.24 -7.64 -4.97
N GLU A 152 -33.46 -8.48 -4.31
CA GLU A 152 -33.72 -9.02 -2.97
C GLU A 152 -33.44 -7.97 -1.87
N LEU A 153 -32.68 -6.90 -2.19
CA LEU A 153 -32.37 -5.81 -1.29
C LEU A 153 -33.26 -4.59 -1.59
N PRO A 154 -34.34 -4.37 -0.82
CA PRO A 154 -35.22 -3.21 -1.01
C PRO A 154 -34.44 -1.90 -0.84
N LYS A 155 -34.70 -0.92 -1.71
CA LYS A 155 -34.07 0.42 -1.64
C LYS A 155 -34.36 1.13 -0.33
N GLU A 156 -35.49 0.81 0.30
CA GLU A 156 -35.90 1.33 1.60
C GLU A 156 -34.99 0.83 2.73
N LEU A 157 -34.43 -0.37 2.62
CA LEU A 157 -33.47 -0.93 3.56
C LEU A 157 -32.13 -0.21 3.48
N VAL A 158 -31.68 0.08 2.26
CA VAL A 158 -30.42 0.82 2.01
C VAL A 158 -30.51 2.27 2.49
N ALA A 159 -31.70 2.88 2.35
CA ALA A 159 -31.94 4.24 2.83
C ALA A 159 -31.97 4.34 4.39
N GLN A 160 -32.19 3.21 5.09
CA GLN A 160 -32.14 3.15 6.56
C GLN A 160 -30.70 2.96 7.09
N VAL A 161 -29.80 2.49 6.25
CA VAL A 161 -28.39 2.35 6.59
C VAL A 161 -27.68 3.64 6.23
N ASP A 162 -27.09 4.30 7.22
CA ASP A 162 -26.28 5.50 7.01
C ASP A 162 -25.00 5.13 6.22
N LEU A 163 -25.06 5.32 4.90
CA LEU A 163 -23.98 4.97 3.96
C LEU A 163 -22.66 5.68 4.29
N ASP A 164 -22.69 6.82 4.97
CA ASP A 164 -21.49 7.53 5.39
C ASP A 164 -20.74 6.78 6.51
N ASN A 165 -21.45 6.00 7.31
CA ASN A 165 -20.88 5.16 8.37
C ASN A 165 -20.54 3.73 7.90
N VAL A 166 -21.14 3.23 6.83
CA VAL A 166 -20.92 1.85 6.30
C VAL A 166 -19.46 1.62 5.86
N ASN A 167 -18.71 2.68 5.57
CA ASN A 167 -17.33 2.58 5.08
C ASN A 167 -16.36 1.89 6.05
N PHE A 168 -16.71 1.82 7.34
CA PHE A 168 -15.87 1.23 8.39
C PHE A 168 -16.59 0.18 9.22
N VAL A 169 -17.76 -0.29 8.80
CA VAL A 169 -18.56 -1.29 9.52
C VAL A 169 -18.05 -2.69 9.16
N SER A 170 -17.76 -3.53 10.16
CA SER A 170 -17.42 -4.92 9.94
C SER A 170 -18.63 -5.72 9.40
N ASN A 171 -18.40 -6.93 8.90
CA ASN A 171 -19.50 -7.78 8.49
C ASN A 171 -20.41 -8.15 9.69
N ASP A 172 -19.84 -8.22 10.89
CA ASP A 172 -20.60 -8.53 12.11
C ASP A 172 -21.42 -7.33 12.57
N ASP A 173 -20.85 -6.11 12.55
CA ASP A 173 -21.61 -4.89 12.83
C ASP A 173 -22.73 -4.66 11.81
N LEU A 174 -22.47 -4.99 10.52
CA LEU A 174 -23.52 -4.90 9.49
C LEU A 174 -24.67 -5.85 9.79
N ARG A 175 -24.39 -7.08 10.23
CA ARG A 175 -25.43 -8.03 10.67
C ARG A 175 -26.21 -7.50 11.87
N GLU A 176 -25.52 -6.90 12.85
CA GLU A 176 -26.15 -6.33 14.03
C GLU A 176 -27.07 -5.15 13.66
N VAL A 177 -26.61 -4.21 12.85
CA VAL A 177 -27.41 -3.07 12.37
C VAL A 177 -28.63 -3.56 11.56
N LEU A 178 -28.46 -4.57 10.72
CA LEU A 178 -29.56 -5.12 9.92
C LEU A 178 -30.54 -5.95 10.77
N ALA A 179 -30.10 -6.55 11.88
CA ALA A 179 -30.98 -7.27 12.83
C ALA A 179 -32.00 -6.34 13.51
N ASP A 180 -31.69 -5.05 13.65
CA ASP A 180 -32.59 -4.04 14.18
C ASP A 180 -33.56 -3.47 13.13
N THR A 181 -33.49 -3.95 11.88
CA THR A 181 -34.36 -3.55 10.77
C THR A 181 -35.42 -4.63 10.49
N THR A 182 -36.27 -4.37 9.49
CA THR A 182 -37.26 -5.34 8.99
C THR A 182 -36.67 -6.35 7.99
N ALA A 183 -35.36 -6.45 7.89
CA ALA A 183 -34.66 -7.34 6.95
C ALA A 183 -34.90 -8.82 7.30
N THR A 184 -35.17 -9.62 6.29
CA THR A 184 -35.24 -11.07 6.44
C THR A 184 -33.83 -11.66 6.55
N PRO A 185 -33.64 -12.86 7.14
CA PRO A 185 -32.33 -13.52 7.22
C PRO A 185 -31.62 -13.65 5.85
N ASP A 186 -32.38 -13.89 4.77
CA ASP A 186 -31.84 -13.99 3.40
C ASP A 186 -31.35 -12.63 2.91
N GLN A 187 -32.06 -11.56 3.22
CA GLN A 187 -31.64 -10.19 2.89
C GLN A 187 -30.40 -9.76 3.65
N VAL A 188 -30.28 -10.14 4.94
CA VAL A 188 -29.06 -9.90 5.72
C VAL A 188 -27.87 -10.64 5.11
N ALA A 189 -28.05 -11.91 4.73
CA ALA A 189 -27.00 -12.69 4.08
C ALA A 189 -26.55 -12.06 2.77
N ALA A 190 -27.50 -11.69 1.89
CA ALA A 190 -27.20 -11.02 0.62
C ALA A 190 -26.50 -9.66 0.83
N ALA A 191 -26.92 -8.86 1.80
CA ALA A 191 -26.27 -7.58 2.09
C ALA A 191 -24.81 -7.74 2.56
N VAL A 192 -24.55 -8.76 3.38
CA VAL A 192 -23.18 -9.07 3.83
C VAL A 192 -22.32 -9.57 2.69
N GLU A 193 -22.83 -10.42 1.81
CA GLU A 193 -22.11 -10.91 0.63
C GLU A 193 -21.76 -9.75 -0.32
N VAL A 194 -22.70 -8.88 -0.63
CA VAL A 194 -22.48 -7.67 -1.44
C VAL A 194 -21.41 -6.77 -0.80
N ASN A 195 -21.51 -6.53 0.51
CA ASN A 195 -20.53 -5.72 1.24
C ASN A 195 -19.11 -6.31 1.14
N GLU A 196 -18.98 -7.62 1.33
CA GLU A 196 -17.70 -8.31 1.26
C GLU A 196 -17.10 -8.25 -0.16
N GLU A 197 -17.90 -8.50 -1.19
CA GLU A 197 -17.46 -8.45 -2.59
C GLU A 197 -17.04 -7.03 -3.00
N GLN A 198 -17.86 -6.01 -2.70
CA GLN A 198 -17.56 -4.63 -3.06
C GLN A 198 -16.31 -4.10 -2.34
N ARG A 199 -16.09 -4.49 -1.09
CA ARG A 199 -14.87 -4.13 -0.35
C ARG A 199 -13.63 -4.79 -0.92
N LEU A 200 -13.69 -6.07 -1.26
CA LEU A 200 -12.59 -6.75 -1.92
C LEU A 200 -12.28 -6.15 -3.28
N ARG A 201 -13.30 -5.81 -4.06
CA ARG A 201 -13.16 -5.11 -5.36
C ARG A 201 -12.51 -3.74 -5.17
N THR A 202 -12.96 -2.98 -4.19
CA THR A 202 -12.40 -1.67 -3.85
C THR A 202 -10.93 -1.78 -3.43
N LEU A 203 -10.56 -2.78 -2.63
CA LEU A 203 -9.17 -3.05 -2.26
C LEU A 203 -8.29 -3.35 -3.49
N LYS A 204 -8.79 -4.19 -4.42
CA LYS A 204 -8.10 -4.51 -5.68
C LYS A 204 -7.87 -3.26 -6.54
N LEU A 205 -8.88 -2.41 -6.65
CA LEU A 205 -8.75 -1.12 -7.34
C LEU A 205 -7.72 -0.22 -6.66
N GLY A 206 -7.69 -0.19 -5.33
CA GLY A 206 -6.65 0.50 -4.58
C GLY A 206 -5.24 0.02 -4.91
N PHE A 207 -5.03 -1.28 -5.06
CA PHE A 207 -3.74 -1.82 -5.50
C PHE A 207 -3.40 -1.41 -6.92
N LEU A 208 -4.34 -1.40 -7.86
CA LEU A 208 -4.11 -0.95 -9.23
C LEU A 208 -3.76 0.54 -9.28
N MET A 209 -4.42 1.38 -8.49
CA MET A 209 -4.08 2.80 -8.39
C MET A 209 -2.67 3.02 -7.85
N LEU A 210 -2.30 2.29 -6.79
CA LEU A 210 -0.93 2.32 -6.25
C LEU A 210 0.10 1.80 -7.26
N ALA A 211 -0.25 0.78 -8.06
CA ALA A 211 0.59 0.28 -9.14
C ALA A 211 0.82 1.36 -10.22
N GLY A 212 -0.25 2.04 -10.63
CA GLY A 212 -0.17 3.17 -11.57
C GLY A 212 0.73 4.30 -11.04
N LEU A 213 0.54 4.68 -9.77
CA LEU A 213 1.36 5.70 -9.13
C LEU A 213 2.84 5.27 -9.04
N SER A 214 3.10 4.00 -8.72
CA SER A 214 4.45 3.43 -8.68
C SER A 214 5.10 3.44 -10.08
N ALA A 215 4.35 3.10 -11.12
CA ALA A 215 4.82 3.16 -12.50
C ALA A 215 5.17 4.60 -12.94
N ILE A 216 4.33 5.58 -12.57
CA ILE A 216 4.60 7.00 -12.84
C ILE A 216 5.85 7.45 -12.07
N ALA A 217 6.05 7.02 -10.83
CA ALA A 217 7.23 7.36 -10.04
C ALA A 217 8.54 6.79 -10.62
N ALA A 218 8.48 5.74 -11.44
CA ALA A 218 9.64 5.24 -12.17
C ALA A 218 10.18 6.27 -13.20
N ILE A 219 9.34 7.19 -13.71
CA ILE A 219 9.75 8.22 -14.68
C ILE A 219 10.80 9.17 -14.08
N PRO A 220 10.54 9.89 -12.98
CA PRO A 220 11.57 10.71 -12.35
C PRO A 220 12.75 9.88 -11.83
N ALA A 221 12.51 8.66 -11.34
CA ALA A 221 13.56 7.75 -10.91
C ALA A 221 14.54 7.40 -12.05
N SER A 222 14.06 7.38 -13.30
CA SER A 222 14.90 7.18 -14.47
C SER A 222 15.91 8.31 -14.74
N ARG A 223 15.76 9.45 -14.07
CA ARG A 223 16.67 10.61 -14.16
C ARG A 223 17.68 10.66 -13.00
N LEU A 224 17.65 9.70 -12.09
CA LEU A 224 18.65 9.60 -11.03
C LEU A 224 20.06 9.45 -11.60
N PRO A 225 21.08 9.90 -10.85
CA PRO A 225 22.47 9.82 -11.29
C PRO A 225 22.91 8.39 -11.60
N LYS A 226 23.87 8.28 -12.53
CA LYS A 226 24.46 6.99 -12.92
C LYS A 226 25.79 6.71 -12.22
N TYR A 227 26.28 7.62 -11.37
CA TYR A 227 27.54 7.44 -10.66
C TYR A 227 27.44 6.29 -9.65
N ARG A 228 28.57 5.64 -9.38
CA ARG A 228 28.72 4.70 -8.29
C ARG A 228 29.19 5.48 -7.05
N PRO A 229 28.71 5.17 -5.85
CA PRO A 229 29.10 5.90 -4.63
C PRO A 229 30.60 5.87 -4.31
N GLU A 230 31.33 4.89 -4.84
CA GLU A 230 32.79 4.77 -4.65
C GLU A 230 33.62 5.83 -5.42
N GLY A 231 33.03 6.53 -6.41
CA GLY A 231 33.73 7.54 -7.20
C GLY A 231 33.69 8.97 -6.64
N VAL A 232 32.95 9.22 -5.55
CA VAL A 232 32.78 10.59 -5.01
C VAL A 232 33.86 10.94 -3.97
N GLY A 233 34.66 9.96 -3.52
CA GLY A 233 35.73 10.16 -2.51
C GLY A 233 37.11 10.45 -3.08
N GLU A 234 37.35 10.13 -4.36
CA GLU A 234 38.69 10.25 -4.95
C GLU A 234 38.99 11.65 -5.56
N ASP A 235 37.92 12.38 -5.94
CA ASP A 235 38.11 13.71 -6.57
C ASP A 235 38.31 14.84 -5.55
N GLU A 236 37.91 14.67 -4.26
CA GLU A 236 38.14 15.69 -3.22
C GLU A 236 39.57 15.67 -2.62
N ASP A 237 40.27 14.54 -2.68
CA ASP A 237 41.64 14.45 -2.18
C ASP A 237 42.70 15.01 -3.20
N ASP A 238 42.38 15.05 -4.49
CA ASP A 238 43.26 15.60 -5.53
C ASP A 238 43.20 17.15 -5.61
N ASP A 239 42.06 17.77 -5.24
CA ASP A 239 41.92 19.23 -5.20
C ASP A 239 42.49 19.84 -3.89
N ALA A 240 42.61 19.05 -2.82
CA ALA A 240 43.23 19.48 -1.57
C ALA A 240 44.76 19.36 -1.59
N ALA A 241 45.32 18.69 -2.60
CA ALA A 241 46.78 18.50 -2.79
C ALA A 241 47.39 19.45 -3.84
N ARG A 242 46.64 20.38 -4.41
CA ARG A 242 47.09 21.44 -5.31
C ARG A 242 46.94 22.82 -4.67
#